data_c088666be82821585c2144f5a43a6e35
#
_entry.id   c088666be82821585c2144f5a43a6e35
#
_cell.length_a   1.000
_cell.length_b   1.000
_cell.length_c   1.000
_cell.angle_alpha   90.00
_cell.angle_beta   90.00
_cell.angle_gamma   90.00
#
_symmetry.space_group_name_H-M   'P 1'
#
loop_
_entity.id
_entity.type
_entity.pdbx_description
1 polymer ?
#
loop_
_entity_poly.entity_id
_entity_poly.type
_entity_poly.pdbx_seq_one_letter_code
_entity_poly.pdbx_strand_id
1 'polypeptide(L)'
;MLPEIRKPHRATCHCGAVELAVTLSDGLATARRCDCSFCARRGAIAVSAPLDGVRIVKGADNLTLYTWNTGTAKHWFCRTCGIYTHHRRRSNPNEYGVNVACLDGVNPRDLGAVPWTDGINHPSDRG
;
A
#
# COMPACT_ATOMS: atom_id res chain seq x y z
N MET A 1 -3.81 -17.38 -10.70
CA MET A 1 -5.15 -16.80 -10.95
C MET A 1 -5.50 -15.83 -9.84
N LEU A 2 -6.00 -14.64 -10.21
CA LEU A 2 -6.39 -13.63 -9.23
C LEU A 2 -7.72 -13.98 -8.60
N PRO A 3 -7.88 -13.78 -7.27
CA PRO A 3 -9.15 -13.98 -6.61
C PRO A 3 -10.11 -12.83 -6.88
N GLU A 4 -11.39 -13.05 -6.58
CA GLU A 4 -12.36 -11.97 -6.53
C GLU A 4 -12.04 -11.05 -5.34
N ILE A 5 -12.01 -9.74 -5.59
CA ILE A 5 -11.75 -8.76 -4.53
C ILE A 5 -13.06 -8.41 -3.83
N ARG A 6 -13.11 -8.68 -2.54
CA ARG A 6 -14.29 -8.43 -1.70
C ARG A 6 -14.31 -6.98 -1.20
N LYS A 7 -15.45 -6.57 -0.67
CA LYS A 7 -15.67 -5.24 -0.06
C LYS A 7 -16.32 -5.41 1.31
N PRO A 8 -15.56 -5.39 2.42
CA PRO A 8 -14.10 -5.23 2.50
C PRO A 8 -13.34 -6.52 2.20
N HIS A 9 -12.12 -6.36 1.79
CA HIS A 9 -11.19 -7.46 1.56
C HIS A 9 -10.16 -7.52 2.70
N ARG A 10 -9.83 -8.73 3.15
CA ARG A 10 -8.86 -8.93 4.23
C ARG A 10 -7.44 -8.72 3.70
N ALA A 11 -6.62 -8.00 4.47
CA ALA A 11 -5.20 -7.83 4.20
C ALA A 11 -4.42 -8.05 5.49
N THR A 12 -3.29 -8.75 5.41
CA THR A 12 -2.46 -9.03 6.58
C THR A 12 -0.98 -8.87 6.25
N CYS A 13 -0.18 -8.57 7.28
CA CYS A 13 1.27 -8.72 7.19
C CYS A 13 1.63 -10.22 7.24
N HIS A 14 2.92 -10.51 7.07
CA HIS A 14 3.37 -11.91 7.02
C HIS A 14 3.15 -12.67 8.33
N CYS A 15 3.49 -12.05 9.47
CA CYS A 15 3.37 -12.71 10.78
C CYS A 15 1.95 -12.74 11.32
N GLY A 16 1.02 -12.00 10.70
CA GLY A 16 -0.38 -11.94 11.14
C GLY A 16 -0.66 -10.96 12.28
N ALA A 17 0.36 -10.28 12.81
CA ALA A 17 0.15 -9.31 13.90
C ALA A 17 -0.69 -8.12 13.48
N VAL A 18 -0.66 -7.75 12.20
CA VAL A 18 -1.45 -6.64 11.63
C VAL A 18 -2.46 -7.20 10.64
N GLU A 19 -3.71 -6.83 10.83
CA GLU A 19 -4.79 -7.17 9.91
C GLU A 19 -5.61 -5.93 9.58
N LEU A 20 -5.90 -5.75 8.30
CA LEU A 20 -6.70 -4.65 7.77
C LEU A 20 -7.94 -5.21 7.08
N ALA A 21 -9.02 -4.42 7.10
CA ALA A 21 -10.16 -4.61 6.22
C ALA A 21 -10.14 -3.44 5.23
N VAL A 22 -9.97 -3.74 3.94
CA VAL A 22 -9.79 -2.70 2.92
C VAL A 22 -10.91 -2.75 1.90
N THR A 23 -11.44 -1.58 1.56
CA THR A 23 -12.39 -1.40 0.47
C THR A 23 -11.66 -0.61 -0.61
N LEU A 24 -11.25 -1.30 -1.67
CA LEU A 24 -10.45 -0.70 -2.73
C LEU A 24 -11.30 0.21 -3.61
N SER A 25 -10.68 1.27 -4.13
CA SER A 25 -11.37 2.23 -5.01
C SER A 25 -11.84 1.60 -6.31
N ASP A 26 -11.04 0.69 -6.88
CA ASP A 26 -11.34 0.04 -8.16
C ASP A 26 -10.65 -1.33 -8.24
N GLY A 27 -10.81 -2.14 -7.21
CA GLY A 27 -10.21 -3.47 -7.14
C GLY A 27 -8.72 -3.43 -7.43
N LEU A 28 -8.26 -4.28 -8.34
CA LEU A 28 -6.85 -4.36 -8.73
C LEU A 28 -6.52 -3.48 -9.95
N ALA A 29 -7.50 -2.75 -10.50
CA ALA A 29 -7.29 -1.93 -11.69
C ALA A 29 -6.33 -0.76 -11.46
N THR A 30 -6.18 -0.32 -10.21
CA THR A 30 -5.26 0.77 -9.85
C THR A 30 -3.84 0.31 -9.54
N ALA A 31 -3.50 -0.96 -9.74
CA ALA A 31 -2.19 -1.51 -9.41
C ALA A 31 -1.07 -0.79 -10.15
N ARG A 32 -0.03 -0.37 -9.42
CA ARG A 32 1.11 0.35 -9.96
C ARG A 32 2.33 0.20 -9.08
N ARG A 33 3.50 0.49 -9.67
CA ARG A 33 4.75 0.65 -8.96
C ARG A 33 5.19 2.11 -9.02
N CYS A 34 5.99 2.54 -8.07
CA CYS A 34 6.60 3.87 -8.06
C CYS A 34 8.12 3.72 -8.10
N ASP A 35 8.80 4.57 -8.86
CA ASP A 35 10.25 4.50 -9.04
C ASP A 35 11.03 5.49 -8.17
N CYS A 36 10.38 6.14 -7.18
CA CYS A 36 11.11 6.99 -6.23
C CYS A 36 12.13 6.15 -5.45
N SER A 37 13.09 6.82 -4.81
CA SER A 37 14.19 6.14 -4.12
C SER A 37 13.71 5.13 -3.07
N PHE A 38 12.60 5.41 -2.41
CA PHE A 38 12.03 4.53 -1.39
C PHE A 38 11.23 3.39 -2.03
N CYS A 39 10.29 3.71 -2.91
CA CYS A 39 9.40 2.71 -3.51
C CYS A 39 10.15 1.74 -4.42
N ALA A 40 11.20 2.22 -5.10
CA ALA A 40 12.05 1.35 -5.92
C ALA A 40 12.73 0.28 -5.08
N ARG A 41 13.22 0.66 -3.89
CA ARG A 41 13.86 -0.28 -2.96
C ARG A 41 12.87 -1.25 -2.34
N ARG A 42 11.68 -0.75 -1.99
CA ARG A 42 10.62 -1.57 -1.43
C ARG A 42 10.09 -2.59 -2.44
N GLY A 43 10.00 -2.21 -3.71
CA GLY A 43 9.58 -3.11 -4.79
C GLY A 43 8.12 -3.51 -4.76
N ALA A 44 7.28 -2.84 -3.97
CA ALA A 44 5.88 -3.23 -3.80
C ALA A 44 5.00 -2.73 -4.93
N ILE A 45 3.93 -3.48 -5.20
CA ILE A 45 2.82 -3.03 -6.03
C ILE A 45 1.72 -2.55 -5.09
N ALA A 46 1.20 -1.35 -5.32
CA ALA A 46 0.14 -0.76 -4.50
C ALA A 46 -1.14 -0.61 -5.30
N VAL A 47 -2.26 -0.72 -4.60
CA VAL A 47 -3.61 -0.43 -5.13
C VAL A 47 -4.26 0.64 -4.27
N SER A 48 -5.15 1.43 -4.87
CA SER A 48 -5.76 2.59 -4.21
C SER A 48 -6.96 2.21 -3.35
N ALA A 49 -7.07 2.88 -2.20
CA ALA A 49 -8.26 2.86 -1.36
C ALA A 49 -8.55 4.27 -0.84
N PRO A 50 -9.82 4.68 -0.68
CA PRO A 50 -10.14 5.97 -0.08
C PRO A 50 -9.77 5.97 1.41
N LEU A 51 -9.73 7.17 2.04
CA LEU A 51 -9.34 7.28 3.46
C LEU A 51 -10.24 6.48 4.38
N ASP A 52 -11.52 6.35 4.07
CA ASP A 52 -12.46 5.54 4.85
C ASP A 52 -12.44 4.06 4.41
N GLY A 53 -11.63 3.71 3.43
CA GLY A 53 -11.53 2.35 2.89
C GLY A 53 -10.49 1.47 3.56
N VAL A 54 -9.76 1.95 4.56
CA VAL A 54 -8.79 1.14 5.29
C VAL A 54 -9.13 1.17 6.77
N ARG A 55 -9.49 0.00 7.32
CA ARG A 55 -9.77 -0.15 8.74
C ARG A 55 -8.78 -1.13 9.35
N ILE A 56 -8.15 -0.74 10.44
CA ILE A 56 -7.23 -1.63 11.16
C ILE A 56 -8.08 -2.54 12.05
N VAL A 57 -8.13 -3.82 11.71
CA VAL A 57 -8.88 -4.82 12.48
C VAL A 57 -8.11 -5.23 13.71
N LYS A 58 -6.77 -5.37 13.56
CA LYS A 58 -5.89 -5.85 14.61
C LYS A 58 -4.51 -5.28 14.41
N GLY A 59 -3.81 -4.98 15.51
CA GLY A 59 -2.40 -4.64 15.48
C GLY A 59 -2.07 -3.19 15.19
N ALA A 60 -2.96 -2.24 15.48
CA ALA A 60 -2.68 -0.82 15.30
C ALA A 60 -1.40 -0.38 16.03
N ASP A 61 -1.17 -0.91 17.22
CA ASP A 61 0.02 -0.63 18.03
C ASP A 61 1.26 -1.40 17.56
N ASN A 62 1.10 -2.30 16.60
CA ASN A 62 2.21 -3.05 16.00
C ASN A 62 2.63 -2.49 14.64
N LEU A 63 2.07 -1.37 14.23
CA LEU A 63 2.46 -0.65 13.03
C LEU A 63 3.52 0.40 13.36
N THR A 64 4.56 0.45 12.53
CA THR A 64 5.58 1.49 12.59
C THR A 64 5.38 2.44 11.43
N LEU A 65 5.47 3.74 11.70
CA LEU A 65 5.37 4.79 10.69
C LEU A 65 6.76 5.22 10.25
N TYR A 66 6.97 5.25 8.94
CA TYR A 66 8.17 5.83 8.33
C TYR A 66 7.78 6.99 7.42
N THR A 67 8.44 8.11 7.61
CA THR A 67 8.30 9.30 6.74
C THR A 67 9.67 9.78 6.32
N TRP A 68 9.74 10.44 5.17
CA TRP A 68 10.99 11.01 4.66
C TRP A 68 10.67 12.20 3.74
N ASN A 69 11.70 12.99 3.41
CA ASN A 69 11.60 14.20 2.58
C ASN A 69 10.56 15.17 3.15
N THR A 70 9.48 15.47 2.44
CA THR A 70 8.44 16.41 2.89
C THR A 70 7.62 15.90 4.07
N GLY A 71 7.64 14.58 4.32
CA GLY A 71 6.81 13.97 5.35
C GLY A 71 5.33 13.89 5.00
N THR A 72 4.95 14.26 3.77
CA THR A 72 3.54 14.23 3.32
C THR A 72 3.04 12.79 3.20
N ALA A 73 3.84 11.92 2.60
CA ALA A 73 3.52 10.50 2.53
C ALA A 73 3.80 9.83 3.88
N LYS A 74 2.91 8.95 4.28
CA LYS A 74 3.05 8.18 5.52
C LYS A 74 3.04 6.70 5.17
N HIS A 75 4.13 6.00 5.56
CA HIS A 75 4.30 4.59 5.22
C HIS A 75 4.28 3.75 6.48
N TRP A 76 3.40 2.77 6.53
CA TRP A 76 3.27 1.88 7.68
C TRP A 76 3.74 0.48 7.34
N PHE A 77 4.41 -0.13 8.29
CA PHE A 77 4.85 -1.51 8.18
C PHE A 77 4.74 -2.22 9.54
N CYS A 78 4.63 -3.54 9.49
CA CYS A 78 4.56 -4.34 10.72
C CYS A 78 5.89 -4.28 11.47
N ARG A 79 5.83 -3.92 12.74
CA ARG A 79 7.03 -3.85 13.58
C ARG A 79 7.71 -5.20 13.74
N THR A 80 6.94 -6.29 13.74
CA THR A 80 7.44 -7.64 14.00
C THR A 80 8.07 -8.28 12.77
N CYS A 81 7.38 -8.28 11.62
CA CYS A 81 7.87 -8.94 10.41
C CYS A 81 8.42 -7.99 9.35
N GLY A 82 8.26 -6.69 9.54
CA GLY A 82 8.80 -5.67 8.63
C GLY A 82 8.01 -5.46 7.34
N ILE A 83 6.91 -6.18 7.14
CA ILE A 83 6.15 -6.09 5.89
C ILE A 83 5.37 -4.78 5.84
N TYR A 84 5.58 -4.02 4.77
CA TYR A 84 4.80 -2.86 4.42
C TYR A 84 3.33 -3.27 4.19
N THR A 85 2.41 -2.56 4.83
CA THR A 85 0.97 -2.85 4.70
C THR A 85 0.26 -1.83 3.83
N HIS A 86 0.45 -0.55 4.11
CA HIS A 86 -0.24 0.53 3.39
C HIS A 86 0.50 1.84 3.61
N HIS A 87 0.14 2.84 2.79
CA HIS A 87 0.68 4.18 2.96
C HIS A 87 -0.37 5.22 2.55
N ARG A 88 -0.25 6.42 3.14
CA ARG A 88 -1.00 7.58 2.69
C ARG A 88 -0.19 8.25 1.59
N ARG A 89 -0.83 8.47 0.44
CA ARG A 89 -0.11 8.89 -0.77
C ARG A 89 0.34 10.35 -0.71
N ARG A 90 1.54 10.62 -1.24
CA ARG A 90 2.06 11.97 -1.41
C ARG A 90 1.30 12.71 -2.51
N SER A 91 1.06 12.05 -3.64
CA SER A 91 0.40 12.64 -4.80
C SER A 91 -1.08 12.89 -4.58
N ASN A 92 -1.70 12.15 -3.67
CA ASN A 92 -3.11 12.31 -3.31
C ASN A 92 -3.30 12.00 -1.83
N PRO A 93 -3.20 13.02 -0.93
CA PRO A 93 -3.31 12.78 0.52
C PRO A 93 -4.67 12.26 0.98
N ASN A 94 -5.67 12.29 0.11
CA ASN A 94 -7.01 11.77 0.41
C ASN A 94 -7.15 10.30 0.02
N GLU A 95 -6.05 9.61 -0.22
CA GLU A 95 -6.05 8.24 -0.70
C GLU A 95 -4.94 7.44 -0.04
N TYR A 96 -5.24 6.17 0.26
CA TYR A 96 -4.24 5.19 0.66
C TYR A 96 -3.77 4.37 -0.54
N GLY A 97 -2.50 3.93 -0.48
CA GLY A 97 -2.01 2.82 -1.28
C GLY A 97 -1.91 1.59 -0.38
N VAL A 98 -2.43 0.47 -0.83
CA VAL A 98 -2.40 -0.79 -0.08
C VAL A 98 -1.45 -1.75 -0.79
N ASN A 99 -0.57 -2.41 -0.02
CA ASN A 99 0.32 -3.43 -0.57
C ASN A 99 -0.51 -4.59 -1.10
N VAL A 100 -0.49 -4.79 -2.40
CA VAL A 100 -1.29 -5.82 -3.05
C VAL A 100 -0.93 -7.23 -2.54
N ALA A 101 0.32 -7.43 -2.14
CA ALA A 101 0.79 -8.71 -1.62
C ALA A 101 0.20 -9.07 -0.25
N CYS A 102 -0.34 -8.08 0.48
CA CYS A 102 -1.01 -8.32 1.75
C CYS A 102 -2.47 -8.74 1.57
N LEU A 103 -3.05 -8.50 0.40
CA LEU A 103 -4.44 -8.86 0.13
C LEU A 103 -4.61 -10.37 0.11
N ASP A 104 -5.59 -10.86 0.86
CA ASP A 104 -5.84 -12.29 1.00
C ASP A 104 -6.04 -12.94 -0.38
N GLY A 105 -5.29 -14.01 -0.65
CA GLY A 105 -5.37 -14.75 -1.90
C GLY A 105 -4.67 -14.13 -3.10
N VAL A 106 -4.09 -12.94 -2.98
CA VAL A 106 -3.41 -12.27 -4.10
C VAL A 106 -1.92 -12.54 -4.05
N ASN A 107 -1.37 -13.09 -5.15
CA ASN A 107 0.06 -13.18 -5.34
C ASN A 107 0.45 -12.16 -6.42
N PRO A 108 1.38 -11.22 -6.14
CA PRO A 108 1.74 -10.17 -7.10
C PRO A 108 2.20 -10.70 -8.47
N ARG A 109 2.76 -11.89 -8.53
CA ARG A 109 3.18 -12.49 -9.80
C ARG A 109 2.03 -12.66 -10.80
N ASP A 110 0.80 -12.81 -10.29
CA ASP A 110 -0.37 -13.04 -11.12
C ASP A 110 -0.92 -11.75 -11.76
N LEU A 111 -0.38 -10.59 -11.35
CA LEU A 111 -0.74 -9.30 -11.94
C LEU A 111 -0.03 -9.05 -13.26
N GLY A 112 1.07 -9.74 -13.53
CA GLY A 112 1.89 -9.45 -14.70
C GLY A 112 2.55 -8.08 -14.61
N ALA A 113 2.75 -7.44 -15.75
CA ALA A 113 3.32 -6.09 -15.80
C ALA A 113 2.30 -5.06 -15.33
N VAL A 114 2.75 -4.14 -14.48
CA VAL A 114 1.92 -3.03 -13.99
C VAL A 114 2.58 -1.70 -14.35
N PRO A 115 1.80 -0.60 -14.48
CA PRO A 115 2.38 0.70 -14.78
C PRO A 115 3.32 1.20 -13.69
N TRP A 116 4.28 2.04 -14.09
CA TRP A 116 5.16 2.74 -13.18
C TRP A 116 4.74 4.20 -13.10
N THR A 117 4.74 4.76 -11.89
CA THR A 117 4.55 6.20 -11.67
C THR A 117 5.92 6.86 -11.48
N ASP A 118 6.05 8.10 -11.96
CA ASP A 118 7.29 8.86 -11.83
C ASP A 118 7.37 9.49 -10.45
N GLY A 119 8.08 8.83 -9.54
CA GLY A 119 8.34 9.33 -8.19
C GLY A 119 9.63 10.13 -8.09
N ILE A 120 10.46 10.14 -9.13
CA ILE A 120 11.75 10.86 -9.15
C ILE A 120 11.52 12.35 -9.39
N ASN A 121 10.64 12.68 -10.34
CA ASN A 121 10.37 14.05 -10.76
C ASN A 121 9.03 14.57 -10.24
N HIS A 122 8.59 14.08 -9.07
CA HIS A 122 7.29 14.45 -8.53
C HIS A 122 7.26 15.94 -8.13
N PRO A 123 6.21 16.70 -8.54
CA PRO A 123 6.13 18.13 -8.22
C PRO A 123 6.20 18.46 -6.74
N SER A 124 5.71 17.58 -5.87
CA SER A 124 5.74 17.77 -4.42
C SER A 124 7.17 17.89 -3.86
N ASP A 125 8.17 17.38 -4.59
CA ASP A 125 9.56 17.42 -4.16
C ASP A 125 10.25 18.73 -4.54
N ARG A 126 9.59 19.57 -5.33
CA ARG A 126 10.16 20.80 -5.87
C ARG A 126 9.68 22.05 -5.14
N GLY A 127 8.72 21.90 -4.28
CA GLY A 127 8.11 22.98 -3.53
C GLY A 127 8.80 23.25 -2.25
#